data_d28f71b7414531f00ace0650defc3a05
#
_entry.id   d28f71b7414531f00ace0650defc3a05
#
_cell.length_a   1.000
_cell.length_b   1.000
_cell.length_c   1.000
_cell.angle_alpha   90.00
_cell.angle_beta   90.00
_cell.angle_gamma   90.00
#
_symmetry.space_group_name_H-M   'P 1'
#
loop_
_entity.id
_entity.type
_entity.pdbx_description
1 polymer ?
#
loop_
_entity_poly.entity_id
_entity_poly.type
_entity_poly.pdbx_seq_one_letter_code
_entity_poly.pdbx_strand_id
1 'polypeptide(L)'
;ASGATTCYKKKTCSEGGYFDSVPADQKCSSKSYNGYSCYTGCSYKTCSDYGYNSSIPSGKTCTAVYPRSGLTCYKDCKDDYFTATIELCVDIKDKDTQQSITTPCGFNGVIIYDKNGDDGKVLLNVYGTKWHGTSTGYWGENCSSTELTFEASEDPVIVFAYQSAQSTWTCGYYTTMCNEYHGTNFSTSGLTLLGSTQRGAFVDYKYRVTMKNSTARISVNYQCNVSKDGNPIQ
;
A
#
# COMPACT_ATOMS: atom_id res chain seq x y z
N ALA A 1 -82.55 29.98 -30.26
CA ALA A 1 -82.10 29.33 -29.05
C ALA A 1 -80.59 29.46 -29.01
N SER A 2 -80.04 30.36 -28.20
CA SER A 2 -78.61 30.46 -27.96
C SER A 2 -78.18 29.40 -26.93
N GLY A 3 -77.56 28.34 -27.41
CA GLY A 3 -76.99 27.34 -26.55
C GLY A 3 -75.82 27.92 -25.69
N ALA A 4 -76.01 27.95 -24.37
CA ALA A 4 -74.93 28.36 -23.42
C ALA A 4 -73.82 27.32 -23.50
N THR A 5 -72.70 27.69 -24.08
CA THR A 5 -71.44 26.84 -24.05
C THR A 5 -70.88 26.91 -22.67
N THR A 6 -70.98 25.85 -21.86
CA THR A 6 -70.40 25.74 -20.60
C THR A 6 -68.89 25.46 -20.78
N CYS A 7 -68.02 26.45 -20.55
CA CYS A 7 -66.61 26.31 -20.59
C CYS A 7 -66.09 25.66 -19.27
N TYR A 8 -65.58 24.45 -19.31
CA TYR A 8 -64.91 23.79 -18.17
C TYR A 8 -63.43 24.18 -18.18
N LYS A 9 -62.98 24.84 -17.10
CA LYS A 9 -61.56 25.06 -16.85
C LYS A 9 -60.93 23.73 -16.47
N LYS A 10 -59.85 23.36 -17.16
CA LYS A 10 -59.06 22.17 -16.75
C LYS A 10 -58.48 22.37 -15.34
N LYS A 11 -58.64 21.37 -14.47
CA LYS A 11 -58.08 21.40 -13.13
C LYS A 11 -56.51 21.41 -13.21
N THR A 12 -55.91 22.24 -12.40
CA THR A 12 -54.46 22.32 -12.22
C THR A 12 -53.92 21.13 -11.41
N CYS A 13 -52.58 20.98 -11.31
CA CYS A 13 -51.97 19.94 -10.49
C CYS A 13 -52.40 20.04 -9.03
N SER A 14 -52.40 21.23 -8.48
CA SER A 14 -52.79 21.49 -7.05
C SER A 14 -54.28 21.17 -6.81
N GLU A 15 -55.17 21.49 -7.74
CA GLU A 15 -56.58 21.12 -7.65
C GLU A 15 -56.79 19.59 -7.77
N GLY A 16 -55.84 18.85 -8.31
CA GLY A 16 -55.78 17.39 -8.36
C GLY A 16 -55.10 16.73 -7.16
N GLY A 17 -54.61 17.52 -6.23
CA GLY A 17 -53.83 16.99 -5.06
C GLY A 17 -52.40 16.63 -5.40
N TYR A 18 -51.81 17.21 -6.44
CA TYR A 18 -50.44 17.02 -6.88
C TYR A 18 -49.63 18.32 -6.72
N PHE A 19 -48.31 18.23 -6.75
CA PHE A 19 -47.43 19.40 -6.78
C PHE A 19 -47.25 19.89 -8.23
N ASP A 20 -47.25 21.20 -8.41
CA ASP A 20 -46.98 21.85 -9.72
C ASP A 20 -45.49 21.84 -10.05
N SER A 21 -44.62 21.71 -9.05
CA SER A 21 -43.17 21.57 -9.19
C SER A 21 -42.63 20.64 -8.09
N VAL A 22 -41.42 20.12 -8.30
CA VAL A 22 -40.72 19.34 -7.24
C VAL A 22 -40.38 20.28 -6.10
N PRO A 23 -40.86 20.02 -4.85
CA PRO A 23 -40.48 20.84 -3.71
C PRO A 23 -38.98 20.79 -3.46
N ALA A 24 -38.44 21.85 -2.88
CA ALA A 24 -37.02 21.93 -2.54
C ALA A 24 -36.60 20.72 -1.70
N ASP A 25 -35.42 20.17 -1.98
CA ASP A 25 -34.80 19.04 -1.31
C ASP A 25 -35.62 17.72 -1.34
N GLN A 26 -36.59 17.62 -2.22
CA GLN A 26 -37.38 16.41 -2.41
C GLN A 26 -37.13 15.78 -3.79
N LYS A 27 -37.42 14.52 -3.89
CA LYS A 27 -37.58 13.77 -5.14
C LYS A 27 -39.00 13.28 -5.25
N CYS A 28 -39.58 13.40 -6.44
CA CYS A 28 -40.95 13.08 -6.70
C CYS A 28 -41.07 12.27 -8.01
N SER A 29 -42.14 11.49 -8.15
CA SER A 29 -42.52 10.88 -9.42
C SER A 29 -43.31 11.88 -10.26
N SER A 30 -43.02 11.98 -11.55
CA SER A 30 -43.81 12.78 -12.46
C SER A 30 -45.10 12.06 -12.86
N LYS A 31 -46.19 12.80 -13.01
CA LYS A 31 -47.48 12.29 -13.45
C LYS A 31 -48.15 13.30 -14.39
N SER A 32 -48.67 12.84 -15.50
CA SER A 32 -49.52 13.69 -16.35
C SER A 32 -50.93 13.76 -15.76
N TYR A 33 -51.43 14.99 -15.58
CA TYR A 33 -52.78 15.24 -15.11
C TYR A 33 -53.39 16.40 -15.88
N ASN A 34 -54.49 16.14 -16.61
CA ASN A 34 -55.20 17.11 -17.46
C ASN A 34 -54.30 17.86 -18.46
N GLY A 35 -53.21 17.22 -18.94
CA GLY A 35 -52.26 17.82 -19.86
C GLY A 35 -51.16 18.65 -19.18
N TYR A 36 -51.10 18.66 -17.85
CA TYR A 36 -50.01 19.24 -17.06
C TYR A 36 -49.07 18.15 -16.60
N SER A 37 -47.77 18.46 -16.51
CA SER A 37 -46.77 17.63 -15.82
C SER A 37 -46.82 17.94 -14.32
N CYS A 38 -47.35 17.03 -13.54
CA CYS A 38 -47.51 17.17 -12.10
C CYS A 38 -46.56 16.22 -11.36
N TYR A 39 -46.37 16.43 -10.06
CA TYR A 39 -45.45 15.65 -9.21
C TYR A 39 -46.19 15.04 -8.02
N THR A 40 -45.84 13.78 -7.68
CA THR A 40 -46.48 13.01 -6.61
C THR A 40 -45.46 12.09 -5.95
N GLY A 41 -45.79 11.52 -4.77
CA GLY A 41 -44.93 10.58 -4.06
C GLY A 41 -43.62 11.22 -3.63
N CYS A 42 -43.65 12.48 -3.27
CA CYS A 42 -42.47 13.23 -2.92
C CYS A 42 -41.88 12.75 -1.57
N SER A 43 -40.58 12.52 -1.54
CA SER A 43 -39.82 12.21 -0.33
C SER A 43 -38.57 13.08 -0.26
N TYR A 44 -38.11 13.38 0.93
CA TYR A 44 -36.86 14.12 1.09
C TYR A 44 -35.68 13.36 0.48
N LYS A 45 -34.81 14.08 -0.18
CA LYS A 45 -33.56 13.54 -0.68
C LYS A 45 -32.70 13.00 0.46
N THR A 46 -32.06 11.87 0.22
CA THR A 46 -31.07 11.22 1.11
C THR A 46 -29.65 11.64 0.71
N CYS A 47 -28.65 11.28 1.50
CA CYS A 47 -27.27 11.56 1.14
C CYS A 47 -26.88 11.00 -0.23
N SER A 48 -27.34 9.79 -0.58
CA SER A 48 -27.09 9.19 -1.88
C SER A 48 -27.72 9.97 -3.04
N ASP A 49 -28.87 10.64 -2.84
CA ASP A 49 -29.50 11.50 -3.85
C ASP A 49 -28.68 12.76 -4.15
N TYR A 50 -27.82 13.16 -3.22
CA TYR A 50 -26.83 14.24 -3.40
C TYR A 50 -25.45 13.75 -3.84
N GLY A 51 -25.25 12.44 -4.00
CA GLY A 51 -23.96 11.85 -4.33
C GLY A 51 -22.98 11.75 -3.15
N TYR A 52 -23.50 11.77 -1.90
CA TYR A 52 -22.70 11.70 -0.67
C TYR A 52 -22.93 10.39 0.09
N ASN A 53 -22.01 10.06 1.01
CA ASN A 53 -22.18 8.94 1.92
C ASN A 53 -23.10 9.33 3.10
N SER A 54 -23.92 8.38 3.56
CA SER A 54 -24.79 8.57 4.73
C SER A 54 -24.06 8.39 6.08
N SER A 55 -22.92 7.74 6.06
CA SER A 55 -22.02 7.51 7.19
C SER A 55 -20.58 7.56 6.74
N ILE A 56 -19.66 7.71 7.68
CA ILE A 56 -18.23 7.59 7.41
C ILE A 56 -17.93 6.10 7.21
N PRO A 57 -17.37 5.69 6.03
CA PRO A 57 -16.91 4.33 5.84
C PRO A 57 -15.80 3.98 6.85
N SER A 58 -15.73 2.71 7.25
CA SER A 58 -14.69 2.24 8.18
C SER A 58 -13.29 2.51 7.61
N GLY A 59 -12.39 2.99 8.46
CA GLY A 59 -11.00 3.30 8.09
C GLY A 59 -10.85 4.51 7.17
N LYS A 60 -11.83 5.43 7.19
CA LYS A 60 -11.77 6.68 6.40
C LYS A 60 -12.14 7.90 7.24
N THR A 61 -11.48 9.00 6.93
CA THR A 61 -11.87 10.33 7.38
C THR A 61 -12.56 11.07 6.24
N CYS A 62 -13.73 11.65 6.51
CA CYS A 62 -14.57 12.33 5.53
C CYS A 62 -14.95 13.73 5.99
N THR A 63 -15.20 14.61 5.02
CA THR A 63 -15.74 15.94 5.28
C THR A 63 -17.25 15.87 5.46
N ALA A 64 -17.76 16.34 6.60
CA ALA A 64 -19.19 16.46 6.84
C ALA A 64 -19.79 17.58 5.98
N VAL A 65 -20.94 17.34 5.39
CA VAL A 65 -21.73 18.31 4.61
C VAL A 65 -23.20 18.26 5.02
N TYR A 66 -23.87 19.38 4.91
CA TYR A 66 -25.24 19.55 5.39
C TYR A 66 -26.13 20.02 4.20
N PRO A 67 -26.48 19.12 3.27
CA PRO A 67 -27.20 19.51 2.05
C PRO A 67 -28.61 20.04 2.33
N ARG A 68 -29.22 19.72 3.47
CA ARG A 68 -30.44 20.34 4.01
C ARG A 68 -30.49 20.27 5.52
N SER A 69 -31.38 21.04 6.13
CA SER A 69 -31.61 21.03 7.59
C SER A 69 -31.92 19.61 8.07
N GLY A 70 -31.23 19.18 9.15
CA GLY A 70 -31.42 17.86 9.77
C GLY A 70 -30.85 16.67 8.97
N LEU A 71 -30.07 16.89 7.91
CA LEU A 71 -29.39 15.84 7.17
C LEU A 71 -27.88 16.08 7.17
N THR A 72 -27.14 15.20 7.83
CA THR A 72 -25.68 15.16 7.78
C THR A 72 -25.25 14.09 6.79
N CYS A 73 -24.39 14.45 5.84
CA CYS A 73 -23.78 13.57 4.85
C CYS A 73 -22.26 13.72 4.88
N TYR A 74 -21.57 12.83 4.18
CA TYR A 74 -20.12 12.80 4.18
C TYR A 74 -19.58 12.71 2.76
N LYS A 75 -18.56 13.51 2.45
CA LYS A 75 -17.87 13.51 1.16
C LYS A 75 -16.37 13.59 1.33
N ASP A 76 -15.62 13.51 0.22
CA ASP A 76 -14.17 13.63 0.16
C ASP A 76 -13.47 12.68 1.14
N CYS A 77 -13.99 11.43 1.23
CA CYS A 77 -13.48 10.42 2.14
C CYS A 77 -12.09 9.95 1.69
N LYS A 78 -11.14 10.02 2.61
CA LYS A 78 -9.76 9.56 2.42
C LYS A 78 -9.50 8.39 3.36
N ASP A 79 -8.64 7.48 2.95
CA ASP A 79 -8.21 6.38 3.81
C ASP A 79 -7.41 6.93 5.00
N ASP A 80 -7.67 6.41 6.19
CA ASP A 80 -6.92 6.75 7.41
C ASP A 80 -5.59 6.02 7.45
N TYR A 81 -5.54 4.84 6.83
CA TYR A 81 -4.37 3.98 6.78
C TYR A 81 -4.13 3.48 5.36
N PHE A 82 -2.90 3.15 5.06
CA PHE A 82 -2.53 2.34 3.90
C PHE A 82 -1.57 1.24 4.32
N THR A 83 -1.50 0.18 3.54
CA THR A 83 -0.52 -0.89 3.73
C THR A 83 0.58 -0.80 2.68
N ALA A 84 1.74 -1.36 3.02
CA ALA A 84 2.80 -1.63 2.07
C ALA A 84 3.45 -2.96 2.43
N THR A 85 3.59 -3.84 1.47
CA THR A 85 4.41 -5.04 1.64
C THR A 85 5.86 -4.67 1.37
N ILE A 86 6.72 -4.87 2.35
CA ILE A 86 8.16 -4.71 2.18
C ILE A 86 8.75 -6.08 1.93
N GLU A 87 9.32 -6.27 0.76
CA GLU A 87 10.02 -7.49 0.37
C GLU A 87 11.53 -7.22 0.35
N LEU A 88 12.27 -8.07 1.03
CA LEU A 88 13.72 -8.07 1.04
C LEU A 88 14.23 -9.36 0.43
N CYS A 89 14.99 -9.24 -0.64
CA CYS A 89 15.59 -10.35 -1.35
C CYS A 89 17.11 -10.28 -1.26
N VAL A 90 17.73 -11.40 -0.99
CA VAL A 90 19.19 -11.54 -0.92
C VAL A 90 19.62 -12.66 -1.84
N ASP A 91 20.53 -12.35 -2.73
CA ASP A 91 21.24 -13.33 -3.57
C ASP A 91 22.73 -13.30 -3.22
N ILE A 92 23.31 -14.47 -3.07
CA ILE A 92 24.75 -14.62 -2.79
C ILE A 92 25.38 -15.27 -4.02
N LYS A 93 26.33 -14.57 -4.63
CA LYS A 93 26.98 -15.03 -5.86
C LYS A 93 28.45 -15.37 -5.60
N ASP A 94 28.91 -16.40 -6.28
CA ASP A 94 30.32 -16.64 -6.36
C ASP A 94 31.01 -15.51 -7.13
N LYS A 95 32.14 -15.04 -6.61
CA LYS A 95 32.84 -13.88 -7.14
C LYS A 95 33.34 -14.11 -8.58
N ASP A 96 33.83 -15.31 -8.85
CA ASP A 96 34.50 -15.62 -10.12
C ASP A 96 33.50 -16.07 -11.17
N THR A 97 32.56 -16.92 -10.80
CA THR A 97 31.57 -17.48 -11.75
C THR A 97 30.32 -16.64 -11.91
N GLN A 98 30.03 -15.72 -10.97
CA GLN A 98 28.80 -14.92 -10.89
C GLN A 98 27.51 -15.76 -10.75
N GLN A 99 27.65 -17.03 -10.44
CA GLN A 99 26.52 -17.92 -10.17
C GLN A 99 26.08 -17.77 -8.73
N SER A 100 24.77 -17.85 -8.51
CA SER A 100 24.22 -17.86 -7.14
C SER A 100 24.70 -19.12 -6.41
N ILE A 101 25.16 -18.93 -5.19
CA ILE A 101 25.72 -20.00 -4.36
C ILE A 101 25.02 -20.09 -3.01
N THR A 102 25.07 -21.27 -2.40
CA THR A 102 24.75 -21.45 -0.99
C THR A 102 25.99 -21.21 -0.15
N THR A 103 25.84 -20.38 0.89
CA THR A 103 26.83 -20.42 1.97
C THR A 103 26.50 -21.57 2.91
N PRO A 104 27.50 -22.32 3.38
CA PRO A 104 27.29 -23.44 4.30
C PRO A 104 26.81 -22.99 5.68
N CYS A 105 26.86 -21.71 5.98
CA CYS A 105 26.38 -21.09 7.20
C CYS A 105 25.35 -20.03 6.93
N GLY A 106 24.43 -19.83 7.85
CA GLY A 106 23.47 -18.75 7.79
C GLY A 106 24.17 -17.38 7.72
N PHE A 107 23.69 -16.50 6.87
CA PHE A 107 24.17 -15.15 6.69
C PHE A 107 23.22 -14.16 7.38
N ASN A 108 23.74 -13.35 8.27
CA ASN A 108 23.00 -12.35 9.05
C ASN A 108 23.43 -10.95 8.65
N GLY A 109 23.13 -10.52 7.44
CA GLY A 109 23.67 -9.26 7.00
C GLY A 109 22.66 -8.18 6.65
N VAL A 110 21.37 -8.51 6.67
CA VAL A 110 20.36 -7.63 6.09
C VAL A 110 19.14 -7.55 6.99
N ILE A 111 18.85 -6.36 7.47
CA ILE A 111 17.77 -6.13 8.43
C ILE A 111 16.99 -4.89 8.00
N ILE A 112 15.68 -4.95 8.11
CA ILE A 112 14.82 -3.78 7.99
C ILE A 112 14.30 -3.40 9.37
N TYR A 113 14.55 -2.17 9.75
CA TYR A 113 14.05 -1.55 10.96
C TYR A 113 12.95 -0.55 10.64
N ASP A 114 12.20 -0.14 11.66
CA ASP A 114 11.38 1.04 11.58
C ASP A 114 12.22 2.32 11.46
N LYS A 115 11.57 3.47 11.53
CA LYS A 115 12.21 4.79 11.37
C LYS A 115 13.42 5.10 12.26
N ASN A 116 13.64 4.33 13.31
CA ASN A 116 14.66 4.61 14.34
C ASN A 116 15.97 3.83 14.13
N GLY A 117 16.07 3.00 13.08
CA GLY A 117 17.28 2.22 12.82
C GLY A 117 17.52 1.15 13.87
N ASP A 118 18.75 1.03 14.42
CA ASP A 118 19.11 -0.01 15.39
C ASP A 118 18.45 0.16 16.76
N ASP A 119 18.00 1.36 17.09
CA ASP A 119 17.14 1.60 18.27
C ASP A 119 15.66 1.30 17.99
N GLY A 120 15.34 0.98 16.75
CA GLY A 120 14.01 0.73 16.29
C GLY A 120 13.59 -0.74 16.37
N LYS A 121 12.32 -0.97 16.10
CA LYS A 121 11.77 -2.32 15.97
C LYS A 121 12.26 -2.97 14.69
N VAL A 122 12.79 -4.20 14.77
CA VAL A 122 13.06 -5.02 13.60
C VAL A 122 11.73 -5.40 12.94
N LEU A 123 11.58 -5.01 11.68
CA LEU A 123 10.41 -5.30 10.87
C LEU A 123 10.60 -6.58 10.06
N LEU A 124 11.79 -6.77 9.52
CA LEU A 124 12.12 -7.92 8.69
C LEU A 124 13.60 -8.23 8.81
N ASN A 125 13.92 -9.50 8.92
CA ASN A 125 15.28 -9.98 8.92
C ASN A 125 15.40 -11.17 7.96
N VAL A 126 16.21 -11.04 6.93
CA VAL A 126 16.52 -12.12 6.01
C VAL A 126 17.84 -12.75 6.40
N TYR A 127 17.74 -13.92 6.95
CA TYR A 127 18.89 -14.80 7.08
C TYR A 127 19.20 -15.38 5.71
N GLY A 128 20.43 -15.19 5.25
CA GLY A 128 20.86 -15.76 3.99
C GLY A 128 20.59 -17.27 3.94
N THR A 129 20.24 -17.73 2.81
CA THR A 129 19.98 -19.09 2.36
C THR A 129 19.76 -20.13 3.45
N LYS A 130 18.53 -20.57 3.59
CA LYS A 130 18.23 -21.73 4.43
C LYS A 130 19.08 -22.92 3.98
N TRP A 131 19.93 -23.40 4.88
CA TRP A 131 20.61 -24.67 4.70
C TRP A 131 19.54 -25.76 4.53
N HIS A 132 19.48 -26.34 3.36
CA HIS A 132 18.70 -27.56 3.11
C HIS A 132 19.68 -28.72 2.98
N GLY A 133 20.26 -29.18 4.02
CA GLY A 133 20.91 -30.47 4.27
C GLY A 133 21.57 -31.29 3.15
N THR A 134 21.65 -30.79 1.93
CA THR A 134 22.26 -31.49 0.80
C THR A 134 23.44 -30.67 0.28
N SER A 135 24.58 -31.34 0.16
CA SER A 135 25.88 -30.77 -0.15
C SER A 135 26.06 -30.16 -1.55
N THR A 136 25.05 -30.02 -2.34
CA THR A 136 25.11 -29.59 -3.75
C THR A 136 23.91 -28.75 -4.19
N GLY A 137 23.27 -28.07 -3.29
CA GLY A 137 22.08 -27.28 -3.62
C GLY A 137 22.47 -25.92 -4.20
N TYR A 138 22.08 -25.65 -5.45
CA TYR A 138 21.92 -24.31 -5.98
C TYR A 138 20.77 -23.61 -5.27
N TRP A 139 20.98 -22.37 -4.91
CA TRP A 139 19.98 -21.55 -4.26
C TRP A 139 19.91 -20.22 -4.98
N GLY A 140 18.85 -19.90 -5.53
CA GLY A 140 18.62 -18.57 -6.07
C GLY A 140 18.45 -17.52 -4.98
N GLU A 141 17.91 -16.41 -5.38
CA GLU A 141 17.53 -15.32 -4.52
C GLU A 141 16.59 -15.81 -3.41
N ASN A 142 16.89 -15.48 -2.17
CA ASN A 142 16.04 -15.74 -1.02
C ASN A 142 15.30 -14.46 -0.63
N CYS A 143 13.99 -14.52 -0.64
CA CYS A 143 13.14 -13.39 -0.31
C CYS A 143 12.33 -13.65 0.96
N SER A 144 12.13 -12.62 1.74
CA SER A 144 11.15 -12.57 2.81
C SER A 144 10.38 -11.27 2.74
N SER A 145 9.14 -11.28 3.19
CA SER A 145 8.28 -10.11 3.16
C SER A 145 7.53 -9.90 4.46
N THR A 146 7.16 -8.66 4.72
CA THR A 146 6.28 -8.27 5.81
C THR A 146 5.33 -7.19 5.33
N GLU A 147 4.09 -7.22 5.83
CA GLU A 147 3.14 -6.14 5.60
C GLU A 147 3.20 -5.15 6.75
N LEU A 148 3.27 -3.88 6.41
CA LEU A 148 3.29 -2.76 7.32
C LEU A 148 2.07 -1.89 7.07
N THR A 149 1.48 -1.38 8.15
CA THR A 149 0.37 -0.43 8.10
C THR A 149 0.86 0.93 8.56
N PHE A 150 0.55 1.95 7.79
CA PHE A 150 0.92 3.34 8.06
C PHE A 150 -0.32 4.23 8.10
N GLU A 151 -0.31 5.25 8.94
CA GLU A 151 -1.33 6.30 8.89
C GLU A 151 -1.21 7.09 7.58
N ALA A 152 -2.35 7.43 6.98
CA ALA A 152 -2.38 8.15 5.70
C ALA A 152 -1.76 9.56 5.77
N SER A 153 -1.73 10.13 6.97
CA SER A 153 -1.07 11.42 7.29
C SER A 153 0.44 11.30 7.49
N GLU A 154 0.94 10.09 7.74
CA GLU A 154 2.36 9.85 7.97
C GLU A 154 3.16 9.84 6.67
N ASP A 155 4.43 10.19 6.78
CA ASP A 155 5.45 10.00 5.76
C ASP A 155 6.26 8.74 6.16
N PRO A 156 5.82 7.54 5.71
CA PRO A 156 6.34 6.29 6.25
C PRO A 156 7.80 6.09 5.87
N VAL A 157 8.62 5.83 6.87
CA VAL A 157 10.05 5.65 6.73
C VAL A 157 10.45 4.27 7.27
N ILE A 158 11.33 3.59 6.53
CA ILE A 158 12.04 2.39 6.99
C ILE A 158 13.53 2.63 6.92
N VAL A 159 14.27 1.89 7.72
CA VAL A 159 15.74 1.84 7.67
C VAL A 159 16.15 0.44 7.23
N PHE A 160 16.88 0.39 6.13
CA PHE A 160 17.49 -0.83 5.63
C PHE A 160 18.95 -0.82 6.03
N ALA A 161 19.33 -1.76 6.90
CA ALA A 161 20.70 -1.92 7.37
C ALA A 161 21.32 -3.15 6.73
N TYR A 162 22.51 -3.00 6.16
CA TYR A 162 23.25 -4.12 5.64
C TYR A 162 24.76 -4.01 5.97
N GLN A 163 25.41 -5.14 6.04
CA GLN A 163 26.82 -5.19 6.43
C GLN A 163 27.70 -4.76 5.26
N SER A 164 28.48 -3.71 5.46
CA SER A 164 29.34 -3.10 4.44
C SER A 164 30.78 -3.59 4.47
N ALA A 165 31.15 -4.29 5.53
CA ALA A 165 32.51 -4.79 5.69
C ALA A 165 32.66 -6.20 5.11
N GLN A 166 33.86 -6.52 4.68
CA GLN A 166 34.23 -7.89 4.33
C GLN A 166 34.02 -8.78 5.56
N SER A 167 33.23 -9.84 5.40
CA SER A 167 32.95 -10.81 6.44
C SER A 167 33.44 -12.18 6.07
N THR A 168 34.03 -12.86 7.05
CA THR A 168 34.46 -14.24 6.89
C THR A 168 33.67 -15.11 7.85
N TRP A 169 33.02 -16.14 7.33
CA TRP A 169 32.34 -17.15 8.14
C TRP A 169 33.00 -18.50 7.96
N THR A 170 33.14 -19.19 9.05
CA THR A 170 33.63 -20.57 9.06
C THR A 170 32.53 -21.45 9.62
N CYS A 171 32.13 -22.48 8.88
CA CYS A 171 31.11 -23.42 9.26
C CYS A 171 31.56 -24.85 8.92
N GLY A 172 32.00 -25.57 9.94
CA GLY A 172 32.58 -26.89 9.75
C GLY A 172 33.86 -26.80 8.89
N TYR A 173 33.85 -27.45 7.75
CA TYR A 173 34.98 -27.49 6.80
C TYR A 173 34.98 -26.34 5.78
N TYR A 174 34.00 -25.44 5.81
CA TYR A 174 33.85 -24.39 4.82
C TYR A 174 34.23 -23.03 5.40
N THR A 175 34.97 -22.28 4.61
CA THR A 175 35.23 -20.87 4.85
C THR A 175 34.60 -20.05 3.74
N THR A 176 33.77 -19.10 4.11
CA THR A 176 33.11 -18.20 3.17
C THR A 176 33.54 -16.77 3.47
N MET A 177 34.07 -16.08 2.48
CA MET A 177 34.37 -14.66 2.52
C MET A 177 33.44 -13.93 1.57
N CYS A 178 32.60 -13.07 2.09
CA CYS A 178 31.70 -12.26 1.28
C CYS A 178 32.13 -10.80 1.32
N ASN A 179 32.24 -10.23 0.11
CA ASN A 179 32.44 -8.80 -0.08
C ASN A 179 31.12 -8.21 -0.56
N GLU A 180 30.83 -7.05 -0.05
CA GLU A 180 29.67 -6.32 -0.44
C GLU A 180 30.01 -5.33 -1.56
N TYR A 181 29.09 -5.20 -2.50
CA TYR A 181 29.23 -4.28 -3.62
C TYR A 181 28.18 -3.16 -3.47
N HIS A 182 28.63 -1.99 -3.07
CA HIS A 182 27.80 -0.81 -3.03
C HIS A 182 27.33 -0.37 -4.42
N GLY A 183 26.06 -0.01 -4.54
CA GLY A 183 25.51 0.74 -5.66
C GLY A 183 25.21 -0.05 -6.93
N THR A 184 25.99 -1.06 -7.30
CA THR A 184 25.77 -1.84 -8.53
C THR A 184 24.97 -3.13 -8.30
N ASN A 185 25.05 -3.68 -7.09
CA ASN A 185 24.40 -4.95 -6.73
C ASN A 185 23.24 -4.77 -5.75
N PHE A 186 22.77 -3.55 -5.62
CA PHE A 186 21.69 -3.18 -4.75
C PHE A 186 20.63 -2.41 -5.52
N SER A 187 19.41 -2.89 -5.52
CA SER A 187 18.30 -2.26 -6.20
C SER A 187 17.08 -2.10 -5.30
N THR A 188 16.32 -1.04 -5.52
CA THR A 188 15.07 -0.78 -4.81
C THR A 188 13.94 -0.43 -5.77
N SER A 189 12.73 -0.80 -5.41
CA SER A 189 11.50 -0.35 -6.07
C SER A 189 10.47 0.07 -5.03
N GLY A 190 9.67 1.08 -5.35
CA GLY A 190 8.63 1.60 -4.44
C GLY A 190 9.17 2.33 -3.21
N LEU A 191 10.46 2.70 -3.22
CA LEU A 191 11.16 3.37 -2.13
C LEU A 191 11.92 4.59 -2.66
N THR A 192 11.96 5.66 -1.89
CA THR A 192 12.80 6.83 -2.18
C THR A 192 13.88 6.96 -1.12
N LEU A 193 15.14 6.96 -1.53
CA LEU A 193 16.27 7.13 -0.63
C LEU A 193 16.26 8.55 -0.02
N LEU A 194 16.34 8.63 1.30
CA LEU A 194 16.45 9.87 2.05
C LEU A 194 17.88 10.17 2.49
N GLY A 195 18.70 9.14 2.64
CA GLY A 195 20.10 9.25 3.04
C GLY A 195 20.66 7.94 3.55
N SER A 196 21.95 7.94 3.86
CA SER A 196 22.63 6.80 4.45
C SER A 196 23.60 7.23 5.55
N THR A 197 23.83 6.35 6.50
CA THR A 197 24.76 6.58 7.63
C THR A 197 25.56 5.31 7.90
N GLN A 198 26.86 5.45 8.04
CA GLN A 198 27.74 4.35 8.47
C GLN A 198 27.56 4.13 9.97
N ARG A 199 27.29 2.88 10.37
CA ARG A 199 27.13 2.46 11.74
C ARG A 199 27.96 1.20 12.02
N GLY A 200 29.18 1.39 12.42
CA GLY A 200 30.13 0.27 12.59
C GLY A 200 30.36 -0.48 11.28
N ALA A 201 30.10 -1.78 11.27
CA ALA A 201 30.19 -2.64 10.10
C ALA A 201 28.95 -2.56 9.18
N PHE A 202 27.95 -1.79 9.57
CA PHE A 202 26.71 -1.64 8.81
C PHE A 202 26.60 -0.27 8.15
N VAL A 203 25.92 -0.22 7.03
CA VAL A 203 25.39 1.01 6.44
C VAL A 203 23.87 0.97 6.57
N ASP A 204 23.33 2.01 7.17
CA ASP A 204 21.91 2.21 7.33
C ASP A 204 21.41 3.13 6.21
N TYR A 205 20.53 2.63 5.34
CA TYR A 205 19.86 3.40 4.31
C TYR A 205 18.44 3.72 4.76
N LYS A 206 18.16 5.00 4.85
CA LYS A 206 16.84 5.50 5.22
C LYS A 206 15.99 5.72 3.97
N TYR A 207 14.85 5.05 3.89
CA TYR A 207 13.94 5.14 2.77
C TYR A 207 12.57 5.64 3.19
N ARG A 208 11.98 6.48 2.33
CA ARG A 208 10.55 6.77 2.34
C ARG A 208 9.84 5.69 1.53
N VAL A 209 8.75 5.12 2.07
CA VAL A 209 7.89 4.19 1.36
C VAL A 209 6.93 4.98 0.48
N THR A 210 7.06 4.85 -0.83
CA THR A 210 6.27 5.63 -1.80
C THR A 210 5.09 4.88 -2.39
N MET A 211 5.06 3.56 -2.22
CA MET A 211 3.98 2.72 -2.74
C MET A 211 2.93 2.45 -1.66
N LYS A 212 1.68 2.79 -1.98
CA LYS A 212 0.51 2.51 -1.14
C LYS A 212 -0.20 1.26 -1.67
N ASN A 213 -0.60 0.37 -0.76
CA ASN A 213 -1.32 -0.88 -1.09
C ASN A 213 -0.61 -1.71 -2.16
N SER A 214 0.72 -1.74 -2.12
CA SER A 214 1.56 -2.42 -3.11
C SER A 214 2.85 -2.92 -2.44
N THR A 215 3.69 -3.61 -3.23
CA THR A 215 4.96 -4.16 -2.75
C THR A 215 6.12 -3.23 -3.08
N ALA A 216 6.86 -2.84 -2.05
CA ALA A 216 8.17 -2.22 -2.18
C ALA A 216 9.25 -3.31 -1.99
N ARG A 217 10.27 -3.31 -2.83
CA ARG A 217 11.30 -4.36 -2.83
C ARG A 217 12.68 -3.77 -2.68
N ILE A 218 13.51 -4.46 -1.89
CA ILE A 218 14.95 -4.25 -1.78
C ILE A 218 15.61 -5.57 -2.20
N SER A 219 16.47 -5.52 -3.22
CA SER A 219 17.26 -6.66 -3.67
C SER A 219 18.74 -6.39 -3.45
N VAL A 220 19.41 -7.31 -2.77
CA VAL A 220 20.83 -7.22 -2.40
C VAL A 220 21.57 -8.41 -2.96
N ASN A 221 22.66 -8.14 -3.67
CA ASN A 221 23.54 -9.17 -4.17
C ASN A 221 24.90 -9.08 -3.46
N TYR A 222 25.30 -10.16 -2.84
CA TYR A 222 26.64 -10.31 -2.26
C TYR A 222 27.51 -11.14 -3.19
N GLN A 223 28.78 -10.78 -3.25
CA GLN A 223 29.79 -11.60 -3.93
C GLN A 223 30.68 -12.26 -2.88
N CYS A 224 30.74 -13.57 -2.93
CA CYS A 224 31.47 -14.38 -1.95
C CYS A 224 32.50 -15.27 -2.61
N ASN A 225 33.65 -15.43 -1.95
CA ASN A 225 34.59 -16.52 -2.21
C ASN A 225 34.25 -17.64 -1.23
N VAL A 226 33.99 -18.83 -1.75
CA VAL A 226 33.72 -20.00 -0.92
C VAL A 226 34.84 -21.01 -1.09
N SER A 227 35.42 -21.48 0.00
CA SER A 227 36.45 -22.50 -0.02
C SER A 227 36.14 -23.62 0.96
N LYS A 228 36.60 -24.82 0.61
CA LYS A 228 36.64 -25.97 1.50
C LYS A 228 38.10 -26.35 1.69
N ASP A 229 38.54 -26.40 2.95
CA ASP A 229 39.95 -26.70 3.29
C ASP A 229 40.94 -25.80 2.52
N GLY A 230 40.58 -24.52 2.30
CA GLY A 230 41.39 -23.56 1.57
C GLY A 230 41.35 -23.67 0.04
N ASN A 231 40.60 -24.62 -0.52
CA ASN A 231 40.42 -24.77 -1.97
C ASN A 231 39.07 -24.21 -2.41
N PRO A 232 39.01 -23.50 -3.56
CA PRO A 232 37.72 -23.03 -4.11
C PRO A 232 36.77 -24.19 -4.32
N ILE A 233 35.50 -23.96 -4.00
CA ILE A 233 34.44 -24.96 -4.31
C ILE A 233 34.06 -24.73 -5.77
N GLN A 234 34.26 -25.73 -6.60
CA GLN A 234 33.81 -25.78 -7.98
C GLN A 234 32.37 -26.23 -8.10
#